data_87156c4795d1049f7680bc0c1bb84f2a
#
_entry.id   87156c4795d1049f7680bc0c1bb84f2a
#
_cell.length_a   1.000
_cell.length_b   1.000
_cell.length_c   1.000
_cell.angle_alpha   90.00
_cell.angle_beta   90.00
_cell.angle_gamma   90.00
#
_symmetry.space_group_name_H-M   'P 1'
#
loop_
_entity.id
_entity.type
_entity.pdbx_description
1 polymer ?
#
loop_
_entity_poly.entity_id
_entity_poly.type
_entity_poly.pdbx_seq_one_letter_code
_entity_poly.pdbx_strand_id
1 'polypeptide(L)' 'KTIDGGMKIFSDMLEGHKQKGETVFSGADAFKLYDTYGFPFDLTEEMVHEEGMDVDAEAFKQLMQEQK' A
#
# COMPACT_ATOMS: atom_id res chain seq x y z
N LYS A 1 10.02 8.08 -14.03
CA LYS A 1 10.97 8.27 -12.99
C LYS A 1 10.30 8.34 -11.63
N THR A 2 9.13 8.87 -11.60
CA THR A 2 8.37 8.90 -10.37
C THR A 2 7.98 7.50 -9.94
N ILE A 3 7.78 6.62 -10.90
CA ILE A 3 7.40 5.25 -10.58
C ILE A 3 8.52 4.54 -9.82
N ASP A 4 9.76 4.82 -10.20
CA ASP A 4 10.88 4.22 -9.49
C ASP A 4 10.87 4.63 -8.03
N GLY A 5 10.62 5.91 -7.77
CA GLY A 5 10.55 6.37 -6.39
C GLY A 5 9.42 5.72 -5.63
N GLY A 6 8.27 5.59 -6.30
CA GLY A 6 7.12 4.96 -5.66
C GLY A 6 7.36 3.50 -5.35
N MET A 7 8.03 2.79 -6.26
CA MET A 7 8.32 1.38 -6.02
C MET A 7 9.23 1.20 -4.81
N LYS A 8 10.20 2.09 -4.67
CA LYS A 8 11.09 2.00 -3.53
C LYS A 8 10.34 2.23 -2.23
N ILE A 9 9.47 3.24 -2.21
CA ILE A 9 8.67 3.52 -1.03
C ILE A 9 7.78 2.33 -0.69
N PHE A 10 7.15 1.76 -1.72
CA PHE A 10 6.31 0.60 -1.50
C PHE A 10 7.10 -0.55 -0.89
N SER A 11 8.28 -0.80 -1.43
CA SER A 11 9.12 -1.88 -0.94
C SER A 11 9.51 -1.66 0.52
N ASP A 12 9.86 -0.43 0.86
CA ASP A 12 10.22 -0.10 2.24
C ASP A 12 9.05 -0.34 3.18
N MET A 13 7.86 0.10 2.77
CA MET A 13 6.68 -0.09 3.60
C MET A 13 6.39 -1.57 3.81
N LEU A 14 6.46 -2.33 2.72
CA LEU A 14 6.18 -3.75 2.77
C LEU A 14 7.16 -4.47 3.68
N GLU A 15 8.42 -4.13 3.55
CA GLU A 15 9.45 -4.74 4.38
C GLU A 15 9.23 -4.44 5.84
N GLY A 16 8.82 -3.22 6.15
CA GLY A 16 8.54 -2.85 7.53
C GLY A 16 7.46 -3.73 8.13
N HIS A 17 6.41 -3.99 7.36
CA HIS A 17 5.34 -4.84 7.84
C HIS A 17 5.84 -6.28 8.05
N LYS A 18 6.66 -6.76 7.12
CA LYS A 18 7.18 -8.12 7.24
C LYS A 18 8.05 -8.26 8.48
N GLN A 19 8.86 -7.27 8.76
CA GLN A 19 9.74 -7.32 9.92
C GLN A 19 8.96 -7.33 11.22
N LYS A 20 7.80 -6.72 11.23
CA LYS A 20 6.93 -6.74 12.39
C LYS A 20 6.15 -8.05 12.51
N GLY A 21 6.27 -8.91 11.53
CA GLY A 21 5.53 -10.16 11.53
C GLY A 21 4.10 -10.00 11.05
N GLU A 22 3.79 -8.89 10.42
CA GLU A 22 2.46 -8.64 9.92
C GLU A 22 2.28 -9.27 8.54
N THR A 23 1.06 -9.73 8.28
CA THR A 23 0.76 -10.35 7.00
C THR A 23 -0.22 -9.49 6.19
N VAL A 24 -0.55 -8.31 6.68
CA VAL A 24 -1.49 -7.42 6.02
C VAL A 24 -0.85 -6.06 5.84
N PHE A 25 -0.86 -5.59 4.59
CA PHE A 25 -0.35 -4.26 4.26
C PHE A 25 -1.37 -3.22 4.70
N SER A 26 -0.92 -2.21 5.43
CA SER A 26 -1.81 -1.23 6.02
C SER A 26 -2.59 -0.48 4.95
N GLY A 27 -3.88 -0.30 5.17
CA GLY A 27 -4.70 0.50 4.27
C GLY A 27 -4.25 1.95 4.23
N ALA A 28 -3.72 2.45 5.33
CA ALA A 28 -3.20 3.81 5.36
C ALA A 28 -1.98 3.95 4.44
N ASP A 29 -1.13 2.93 4.45
CA ASP A 29 0.02 2.94 3.55
C ASP A 29 -0.42 2.84 2.11
N ALA A 30 -1.41 1.99 1.83
CA ALA A 30 -1.93 1.87 0.48
C ALA A 30 -2.55 3.19 0.02
N PHE A 31 -3.25 3.87 0.92
CA PHE A 31 -3.84 5.16 0.60
C PHE A 31 -2.76 6.20 0.31
N LYS A 32 -1.69 6.17 1.08
CA LYS A 32 -0.60 7.10 0.85
C LYS A 32 0.02 6.88 -0.53
N LEU A 33 0.20 5.63 -0.90
CA LEU A 33 0.73 5.33 -2.22
C LEU A 33 -0.19 5.84 -3.31
N TYR A 34 -1.50 5.70 -3.09
CA TYR A 34 -2.48 6.17 -4.06
C TYR A 34 -2.49 7.70 -4.14
N ASP A 35 -2.55 8.35 -2.99
CA ASP A 35 -2.73 9.80 -2.95
C ASP A 35 -1.43 10.56 -3.22
N THR A 36 -0.35 10.10 -2.61
CA THR A 36 0.92 10.82 -2.70
C THR A 36 1.73 10.41 -3.92
N TYR A 37 1.75 9.13 -4.23
CA TYR A 37 2.61 8.62 -5.29
C TYR A 37 1.87 8.22 -6.55
N GLY A 38 0.56 8.30 -6.54
CA GLY A 38 -0.22 8.01 -7.72
C GLY A 38 -0.36 6.54 -8.07
N PHE A 39 -0.14 5.67 -7.10
CA PHE A 39 -0.29 4.22 -7.33
C PHE A 39 -1.76 3.84 -7.21
N PRO A 40 -2.35 3.24 -8.25
CA PRO A 40 -3.72 2.75 -8.12
C PRO A 40 -3.80 1.67 -7.04
N PHE A 41 -4.93 1.61 -6.36
CA PHE A 41 -5.11 0.61 -5.33
C PHE A 41 -4.96 -0.80 -5.91
N ASP A 42 -5.50 -1.00 -7.11
CA ASP A 42 -5.41 -2.31 -7.75
C ASP A 42 -3.96 -2.75 -7.90
N LEU A 43 -3.10 -1.82 -8.30
CA LEU A 43 -1.70 -2.14 -8.48
C LEU A 43 -1.06 -2.49 -7.14
N THR A 44 -1.34 -1.69 -6.12
CA THR A 44 -0.79 -1.95 -4.80
C THR A 44 -1.25 -3.31 -4.28
N GLU A 45 -2.52 -3.60 -4.46
CA GLU A 45 -3.07 -4.87 -4.01
C GLU A 45 -2.38 -6.05 -4.69
N GLU A 46 -2.19 -5.92 -5.99
CA GLU A 46 -1.56 -7.00 -6.75
C GLU A 46 -0.13 -7.22 -6.29
N MET A 47 0.61 -6.13 -6.09
CA MET A 47 1.98 -6.25 -5.66
C MET A 47 2.09 -6.88 -4.27
N VAL A 48 1.16 -6.51 -3.39
CA VAL A 48 1.15 -7.07 -2.04
C VAL A 48 0.85 -8.56 -2.08
N HIS A 49 -0.09 -8.95 -2.94
CA HIS A 49 -0.45 -10.36 -3.06
C HIS A 49 0.72 -11.18 -3.59
N GLU A 50 1.53 -10.60 -4.46
CA GLU A 50 2.68 -11.32 -4.98
C GLU A 50 3.70 -11.61 -3.89
N GLU A 51 3.70 -10.81 -2.85
CA GLU A 51 4.58 -11.03 -1.71
C GLU A 51 3.98 -11.98 -0.69
N GLY A 52 2.81 -12.52 -0.98
CA GLY A 52 2.16 -13.45 -0.06
C GLY A 52 1.44 -12.76 1.08
N MET A 53 1.12 -11.50 0.90
CA MET A 53 0.42 -10.73 1.92
C MET A 53 -0.92 -10.25 1.40
N ASP A 54 -1.71 -9.67 2.29
CA ASP A 54 -2.97 -9.04 1.92
C ASP A 54 -2.87 -7.55 2.18
N VAL A 55 -3.85 -6.83 1.66
CA VAL A 55 -3.94 -5.39 1.91
C VAL A 55 -5.26 -5.10 2.60
N ASP A 56 -5.23 -4.16 3.54
CA ASP A 56 -6.42 -3.79 4.30
C ASP A 56 -7.29 -2.87 3.45
N ALA A 57 -8.09 -3.47 2.60
CA ALA A 57 -8.94 -2.71 1.68
C ALA A 57 -9.99 -1.90 2.44
N GLU A 58 -10.45 -2.41 3.57
CA GLU A 58 -11.47 -1.70 4.33
C GLU A 58 -10.93 -0.38 4.86
N ALA A 59 -9.74 -0.41 5.42
CA ALA A 59 -9.13 0.82 5.92
C ALA A 59 -8.90 1.79 4.76
N PHE A 60 -8.50 1.28 3.60
CA PHE A 60 -8.31 2.12 2.44
C PHE A 60 -9.61 2.79 2.04
N LYS A 61 -10.70 2.01 2.03
CA LYS A 61 -12.01 2.57 1.65
C LYS A 61 -12.47 3.63 2.63
N GLN A 62 -12.23 3.40 3.91
CA GLN A 62 -12.63 4.38 4.91
C GLN A 62 -11.88 5.68 4.74
N LEU A 63 -10.60 5.60 4.45
CA LEU A 63 -9.81 6.79 4.20
C LEU A 63 -10.30 7.53 2.97
N MET A 64 -10.68 6.77 1.94
CA MET A 64 -11.23 7.39 0.74
C MET A 64 -12.53 8.13 1.02
N GLN A 65 -13.34 7.56 1.89
CA GLN A 65 -14.62 8.20 2.23
C GLN A 65 -14.43 9.47 3.05
N GLU A 66 -13.44 9.45 3.93
CA GLU A 66 -13.18 10.63 4.75
C GLU A 66 -12.52 11.74 3.96
N GLN A 67 -11.96 11.39 2.84
CA GLN A 67 -11.32 12.37 1.97
C GLN A 67 -12.40 13.14 1.21
N LYS A 68 -12.65 14.36 1.55
CA LYS A 68 -13.66 15.14 0.86
C LYS A 68 -13.13 16.42 0.25
#